data_28906b90ad10c2b793512ced3411b824
#
_entry.id   28906b90ad10c2b793512ced3411b824
#
_cell.length_a   1.000
_cell.length_b   1.000
_cell.length_c   1.000
_cell.angle_alpha   90.00
_cell.angle_beta   90.00
_cell.angle_gamma   90.00
#
_symmetry.space_group_name_H-M   'P 1'
#
loop_
_entity.id
_entity.type
_entity.pdbx_description
1 polymer ?
#
loop_
_entity_poly.entity_id
_entity_poly.type
_entity_poly.pdbx_seq_one_letter_code
_entity_poly.pdbx_strand_id
1 'polypeptide(L)'
;MDKRVCKSFKSIFKIFYPKLNENECKKALDYFLFTLEKFPDKNNIFQLKLFMFSFSFSLRKLFIKDKNIKDFFSYLQKSNILILRKLGVYMFVLMGHCISRSLDGEGVIYNKLNYPKHDNGSVDKISHSLPKKIQIAVIGSGAGGGIAAHTLSKKFDVAVFDKASYLNKDTNNETFGYHNFFEHYGLSATRGFGIQLLTGKSIGGGTSINWQTSLETPTEILNEWDELTKQQDYFNSDAFRESIKHVVDNLGVTTDFNH
;
A
#
# COMPACT_ATOMS: atom_id res chain seq x y z
N MET A 1 -11.60 -11.51 -19.80
CA MET A 1 -11.63 -12.81 -19.09
C MET A 1 -12.91 -13.56 -19.47
N ASP A 2 -12.88 -14.90 -19.54
CA ASP A 2 -14.06 -15.73 -19.93
C ASP A 2 -15.24 -15.49 -18.96
N LYS A 3 -16.47 -15.28 -19.48
CA LYS A 3 -17.70 -15.10 -18.69
C LYS A 3 -17.91 -16.19 -17.63
N ARG A 4 -17.41 -17.38 -17.89
CA ARG A 4 -17.49 -18.55 -17.00
C ARG A 4 -16.61 -18.40 -15.76
N VAL A 5 -15.40 -17.86 -15.96
CA VAL A 5 -14.46 -17.55 -14.86
C VAL A 5 -15.07 -16.45 -13.97
N CYS A 6 -15.62 -15.39 -14.57
CA CYS A 6 -16.30 -14.32 -13.83
C CYS A 6 -17.46 -14.87 -12.96
N LYS A 7 -18.29 -15.77 -13.51
CA LYS A 7 -19.38 -16.39 -12.76
C LYS A 7 -18.88 -17.20 -11.56
N SER A 8 -17.79 -17.96 -11.74
CA SER A 8 -17.18 -18.75 -10.67
C SER A 8 -16.65 -17.86 -9.54
N PHE A 9 -15.95 -16.75 -9.89
CA PHE A 9 -15.44 -15.81 -8.89
C PHE A 9 -16.55 -15.07 -8.14
N LYS A 10 -17.62 -14.68 -8.82
CA LYS A 10 -18.79 -14.10 -8.16
C LYS A 10 -19.40 -15.06 -7.12
N SER A 11 -19.47 -16.34 -7.44
CA SER A 11 -19.91 -17.37 -6.50
C SER A 11 -18.96 -17.52 -5.31
N ILE A 12 -17.65 -17.47 -5.54
CA ILE A 12 -16.63 -17.52 -4.48
C ILE A 12 -16.77 -16.32 -3.54
N PHE A 13 -16.91 -15.11 -4.04
CA PHE A 13 -17.14 -13.92 -3.20
C PHE A 13 -18.36 -14.15 -2.28
N LYS A 14 -19.45 -14.66 -2.82
CA LYS A 14 -20.68 -14.90 -2.06
C LYS A 14 -20.54 -16.00 -0.99
N ILE A 15 -19.72 -17.01 -1.25
CA ILE A 15 -19.43 -18.08 -0.29
C ILE A 15 -18.60 -17.56 0.91
N PHE A 16 -17.58 -16.76 0.65
CA PHE A 16 -16.73 -16.22 1.71
C PHE A 16 -17.38 -15.03 2.43
N TYR A 17 -18.20 -14.27 1.73
CA TYR A 17 -18.86 -13.07 2.23
C TYR A 17 -20.38 -13.15 1.95
N PRO A 18 -21.12 -14.01 2.69
CA PRO A 18 -22.52 -14.32 2.40
C PRO A 18 -23.47 -13.13 2.57
N LYS A 19 -23.05 -12.09 3.27
CA LYS A 19 -23.84 -10.86 3.46
C LYS A 19 -23.81 -9.91 2.25
N LEU A 20 -22.93 -10.14 1.26
CA LEU A 20 -22.88 -9.32 0.06
C LEU A 20 -24.12 -9.54 -0.81
N ASN A 21 -24.74 -8.44 -1.23
CA ASN A 21 -25.80 -8.48 -2.24
C ASN A 21 -25.23 -8.65 -3.66
N GLU A 22 -26.10 -8.82 -4.65
CA GLU A 22 -25.70 -9.07 -6.04
C GLU A 22 -24.89 -7.91 -6.66
N ASN A 23 -25.23 -6.66 -6.32
CA ASN A 23 -24.53 -5.47 -6.81
C ASN A 23 -23.13 -5.34 -6.19
N GLU A 24 -23.01 -5.60 -4.91
CA GLU A 24 -21.73 -5.60 -4.20
C GLU A 24 -20.80 -6.70 -4.73
N CYS A 25 -21.31 -7.90 -4.97
CA CYS A 25 -20.55 -8.96 -5.62
C CYS A 25 -20.09 -8.58 -7.04
N LYS A 26 -20.91 -7.82 -7.77
CA LYS A 26 -20.52 -7.30 -9.09
C LYS A 26 -19.41 -6.25 -8.97
N LYS A 27 -19.57 -5.27 -8.08
CA LYS A 27 -18.53 -4.26 -7.82
C LYS A 27 -17.19 -4.91 -7.42
N ALA A 28 -17.21 -5.91 -6.52
CA ALA A 28 -16.01 -6.64 -6.12
C ALA A 28 -15.36 -7.39 -7.29
N LEU A 29 -16.15 -7.98 -8.17
CA LEU A 29 -15.65 -8.65 -9.37
C LEU A 29 -15.04 -7.64 -10.35
N ASP A 30 -15.69 -6.52 -10.59
CA ASP A 30 -15.20 -5.47 -11.49
C ASP A 30 -13.87 -4.90 -10.97
N TYR A 31 -13.76 -4.68 -9.65
CA TYR A 31 -12.52 -4.27 -9.02
C TYR A 31 -11.42 -5.35 -9.12
N PHE A 32 -11.77 -6.62 -8.97
CA PHE A 32 -10.85 -7.72 -9.17
C PHE A 32 -10.30 -7.77 -10.61
N LEU A 33 -11.16 -7.56 -11.60
CA LEU A 33 -10.75 -7.51 -13.00
C LEU A 33 -9.82 -6.33 -13.29
N PHE A 34 -10.14 -5.15 -12.72
CA PHE A 34 -9.28 -3.99 -12.75
C PHE A 34 -7.90 -4.28 -12.13
N THR A 35 -7.88 -4.92 -10.96
CA THR A 35 -6.63 -5.31 -10.28
C THR A 35 -5.78 -6.21 -11.17
N LEU A 36 -6.38 -7.20 -11.82
CA LEU A 36 -5.66 -8.08 -12.75
C LEU A 36 -5.11 -7.34 -13.98
N GLU A 37 -5.78 -6.32 -14.45
CA GLU A 37 -5.33 -5.52 -15.60
C GLU A 37 -4.15 -4.60 -15.22
N LYS A 38 -4.20 -4.00 -14.05
CA LYS A 38 -3.24 -2.98 -13.58
C LYS A 38 -2.05 -3.56 -12.82
N PHE A 39 -2.05 -4.85 -12.53
CA PHE A 39 -0.94 -5.47 -11.81
C PHE A 39 0.37 -5.34 -12.60
N PRO A 40 1.47 -4.87 -11.97
CA PRO A 40 2.69 -4.52 -12.68
C PRO A 40 3.46 -5.73 -13.25
N ASP A 41 3.41 -6.88 -12.58
CA ASP A 41 4.12 -8.09 -13.01
C ASP A 41 3.23 -8.99 -13.89
N LYS A 42 3.44 -8.89 -15.19
CA LYS A 42 2.68 -9.65 -16.18
C LYS A 42 2.89 -11.17 -16.11
N ASN A 43 4.06 -11.64 -15.65
CA ASN A 43 4.33 -13.07 -15.50
C ASN A 43 3.51 -13.67 -14.36
N ASN A 44 3.46 -12.97 -13.24
CA ASN A 44 2.65 -13.37 -12.10
C ASN A 44 1.15 -13.33 -12.43
N ILE A 45 0.71 -12.36 -13.22
CA ILE A 45 -0.66 -12.31 -13.73
C ILE A 45 -0.97 -13.49 -14.64
N PHE A 46 -0.06 -13.87 -15.52
CA PHE A 46 -0.26 -15.03 -16.38
C PHE A 46 -0.44 -16.30 -15.56
N GLN A 47 0.41 -16.53 -14.57
CA GLN A 47 0.30 -17.66 -13.65
C GLN A 47 -1.03 -17.64 -12.88
N LEU A 48 -1.43 -16.47 -12.37
CA LEU A 48 -2.69 -16.29 -11.67
C LEU A 48 -3.89 -16.55 -12.60
N LYS A 49 -3.89 -16.04 -13.83
CA LYS A 49 -4.93 -16.30 -14.82
C LYS A 49 -5.02 -17.79 -15.19
N LEU A 50 -3.89 -18.45 -15.37
CA LEU A 50 -3.81 -19.88 -15.66
C LEU A 50 -4.40 -20.70 -14.50
N PHE A 51 -4.02 -20.35 -13.27
CA PHE A 51 -4.60 -20.97 -12.08
C PHE A 51 -6.10 -20.76 -11.99
N MET A 52 -6.57 -19.52 -12.17
CA MET A 52 -7.98 -19.18 -12.14
C MET A 52 -8.79 -19.98 -13.19
N PHE A 53 -8.23 -20.13 -14.38
CA PHE A 53 -8.86 -20.93 -15.44
C PHE A 53 -8.93 -22.40 -15.05
N SER A 54 -7.83 -22.98 -14.59
CA SER A 54 -7.76 -24.37 -14.12
C SER A 54 -8.68 -24.60 -12.92
N PHE A 55 -8.70 -23.67 -11.99
CA PHE A 55 -9.57 -23.69 -10.81
C PHE A 55 -11.06 -23.60 -11.18
N SER A 56 -11.42 -22.71 -12.09
CA SER A 56 -12.79 -22.57 -12.59
C SER A 56 -13.27 -23.84 -13.30
N PHE A 57 -12.38 -24.53 -14.01
CA PHE A 57 -12.69 -25.82 -14.65
C PHE A 57 -12.85 -26.94 -13.62
N SER A 58 -12.01 -26.98 -12.61
CA SER A 58 -12.06 -27.96 -11.51
C SER A 58 -13.28 -27.76 -10.61
N LEU A 59 -13.66 -26.51 -10.32
CA LEU A 59 -14.86 -26.19 -9.55
C LEU A 59 -16.13 -26.75 -10.20
N ARG A 60 -16.20 -26.80 -11.53
CA ARG A 60 -17.36 -27.33 -12.23
C ARG A 60 -17.51 -28.86 -12.11
N LYS A 61 -16.38 -29.58 -12.05
CA LYS A 61 -16.41 -31.06 -12.01
C LYS A 61 -16.43 -31.62 -10.59
N LEU A 62 -15.83 -30.93 -9.63
CA LEU A 62 -15.56 -31.49 -8.30
C LEU A 62 -16.32 -30.81 -7.15
N PHE A 63 -16.78 -29.56 -7.29
CA PHE A 63 -17.27 -28.78 -6.16
C PHE A 63 -18.62 -28.12 -6.44
N ILE A 64 -19.67 -28.88 -6.26
CA ILE A 64 -21.06 -28.40 -6.41
C ILE A 64 -21.58 -27.76 -5.11
N LYS A 65 -20.93 -27.99 -3.96
CA LYS A 65 -21.40 -27.52 -2.65
C LYS A 65 -20.44 -26.44 -2.07
N ASP A 66 -21.00 -25.39 -1.49
CA ASP A 66 -20.30 -24.26 -0.88
C ASP A 66 -19.29 -24.68 0.19
N LYS A 67 -19.60 -25.72 0.96
CA LYS A 67 -18.69 -26.28 1.97
C LYS A 67 -17.38 -26.75 1.36
N ASN A 68 -17.44 -27.44 0.23
CA ASN A 68 -16.25 -27.98 -0.43
C ASN A 68 -15.30 -26.89 -0.94
N ILE A 69 -15.82 -25.71 -1.29
CA ILE A 69 -14.99 -24.58 -1.72
C ILE A 69 -14.21 -24.00 -0.53
N LYS A 70 -14.86 -23.83 0.63
CA LYS A 70 -14.18 -23.39 1.86
C LYS A 70 -13.10 -24.39 2.31
N ASP A 71 -13.43 -25.66 2.28
CA ASP A 71 -12.49 -26.74 2.64
C ASP A 71 -11.30 -26.78 1.70
N PHE A 72 -11.51 -26.55 0.40
CA PHE A 72 -10.43 -26.46 -0.58
C PHE A 72 -9.51 -25.26 -0.34
N PHE A 73 -10.04 -24.08 -0.06
CA PHE A 73 -9.21 -22.92 0.28
C PHE A 73 -8.44 -23.13 1.59
N SER A 74 -9.07 -23.73 2.60
CA SER A 74 -8.40 -24.11 3.84
C SER A 74 -7.27 -25.12 3.58
N TYR A 75 -7.50 -26.10 2.72
CA TYR A 75 -6.48 -27.05 2.29
C TYR A 75 -5.30 -26.34 1.60
N LEU A 76 -5.57 -25.43 0.68
CA LEU A 76 -4.50 -24.65 0.02
C LEU A 76 -3.66 -23.87 1.04
N GLN A 77 -4.30 -23.17 1.96
CA GLN A 77 -3.62 -22.36 2.97
C GLN A 77 -2.77 -23.19 3.95
N LYS A 78 -3.19 -24.41 4.24
CA LYS A 78 -2.50 -25.35 5.14
C LYS A 78 -1.56 -26.30 4.40
N SER A 79 -1.45 -26.22 3.09
CA SER A 79 -0.64 -27.13 2.27
C SER A 79 0.85 -27.05 2.66
N ASN A 80 1.49 -28.21 2.76
CA ASN A 80 2.94 -28.32 2.91
C ASN A 80 3.69 -27.92 1.63
N ILE A 81 3.00 -27.90 0.50
CA ILE A 81 3.56 -27.43 -0.77
C ILE A 81 3.51 -25.89 -0.78
N LEU A 82 4.68 -25.28 -0.68
CA LEU A 82 4.84 -23.82 -0.53
C LEU A 82 4.07 -23.01 -1.58
N ILE A 83 4.10 -23.43 -2.84
CA ILE A 83 3.40 -22.77 -3.96
C ILE A 83 1.89 -22.79 -3.74
N LEU A 84 1.31 -23.91 -3.35
CA LEU A 84 -0.14 -24.03 -3.09
C LEU A 84 -0.56 -23.18 -1.91
N ARG A 85 0.24 -23.19 -0.84
CA ARG A 85 0.00 -22.35 0.34
C ARG A 85 0.04 -20.87 0.02
N LYS A 86 1.08 -20.40 -0.68
CA LYS A 86 1.18 -19.00 -1.12
C LYS A 86 0.00 -18.58 -1.98
N LEU A 87 -0.40 -19.43 -2.90
CA LEU A 87 -1.53 -19.18 -3.79
C LEU A 87 -2.85 -19.06 -3.05
N GLY A 88 -3.12 -19.97 -2.09
CA GLY A 88 -4.33 -19.93 -1.27
C GLY A 88 -4.40 -18.67 -0.40
N VAL A 89 -3.30 -18.28 0.25
CA VAL A 89 -3.20 -17.05 1.04
C VAL A 89 -3.39 -15.82 0.15
N TYR A 90 -2.68 -15.77 -0.97
CA TYR A 90 -2.76 -14.64 -1.91
C TYR A 90 -4.18 -14.43 -2.46
N MET A 91 -4.84 -15.50 -2.88
CA MET A 91 -6.21 -15.43 -3.37
C MET A 91 -7.18 -14.92 -2.30
N PHE A 92 -7.02 -15.36 -1.06
CA PHE A 92 -7.85 -14.90 0.05
C PHE A 92 -7.64 -13.41 0.35
N VAL A 93 -6.39 -12.98 0.44
CA VAL A 93 -6.03 -11.58 0.64
C VAL A 93 -6.55 -10.71 -0.51
N LEU A 94 -6.37 -11.15 -1.76
CA LEU A 94 -6.84 -10.44 -2.94
C LEU A 94 -8.36 -10.29 -2.96
N MET A 95 -9.11 -11.34 -2.58
CA MET A 95 -10.58 -11.27 -2.48
C MET A 95 -11.01 -10.26 -1.40
N GLY A 96 -10.43 -10.32 -0.21
CA GLY A 96 -10.73 -9.38 0.87
C GLY A 96 -10.43 -7.93 0.45
N HIS A 97 -9.31 -7.73 -0.20
CA HIS A 97 -8.90 -6.46 -0.75
C HIS A 97 -9.87 -5.91 -1.81
N CYS A 98 -10.31 -6.75 -2.75
CA CYS A 98 -11.28 -6.33 -3.76
C CYS A 98 -12.63 -5.96 -3.15
N ILE A 99 -13.06 -6.67 -2.11
CA ILE A 99 -14.31 -6.39 -1.43
C ILE A 99 -14.22 -5.08 -0.65
N SER A 100 -13.21 -4.93 0.21
CA SER A 100 -13.06 -3.71 1.01
C SER A 100 -13.02 -2.47 0.12
N ARG A 101 -12.20 -2.49 -0.93
CA ARG A 101 -12.04 -1.34 -1.83
C ARG A 101 -13.25 -1.08 -2.72
N SER A 102 -13.95 -2.10 -3.17
CA SER A 102 -15.13 -1.92 -4.02
C SER A 102 -16.34 -1.39 -3.24
N LEU A 103 -16.41 -1.66 -1.94
CA LEU A 103 -17.51 -1.23 -1.08
C LEU A 103 -17.23 0.12 -0.41
N ASP A 104 -15.97 0.49 -0.22
CA ASP A 104 -15.59 1.72 0.46
C ASP A 104 -15.50 2.94 -0.46
N GLY A 105 -15.74 2.77 -1.76
CA GLY A 105 -15.69 3.87 -2.73
C GLY A 105 -16.59 5.08 -2.40
N GLU A 106 -17.50 4.93 -1.45
CA GLU A 106 -18.39 5.99 -0.96
C GLU A 106 -18.04 6.46 0.47
N GLY A 107 -16.88 6.04 1.02
CA GLY A 107 -16.47 6.38 2.38
C GLY A 107 -17.34 5.76 3.48
N VAL A 108 -18.04 4.68 3.16
CA VAL A 108 -19.04 4.06 4.08
C VAL A 108 -18.40 3.61 5.39
N ILE A 109 -17.16 3.09 5.34
CA ILE A 109 -16.44 2.62 6.53
C ILE A 109 -16.10 3.81 7.43
N TYR A 110 -15.49 4.85 6.88
CA TYR A 110 -15.12 6.06 7.63
C TYR A 110 -16.33 6.76 8.24
N ASN A 111 -17.45 6.84 7.51
CA ASN A 111 -18.69 7.42 8.02
C ASN A 111 -19.30 6.59 9.17
N LYS A 112 -19.24 5.25 9.08
CA LYS A 112 -19.73 4.36 10.15
C LYS A 112 -18.87 4.39 11.41
N LEU A 113 -17.58 4.63 11.26
CA LEU A 113 -16.62 4.71 12.37
C LEU A 113 -16.56 6.11 12.97
N ASN A 114 -17.32 7.09 12.44
CA ASN A 114 -17.17 8.51 12.78
C ASN A 114 -15.71 8.99 12.74
N TYR A 115 -14.95 8.46 11.77
CA TYR A 115 -13.53 8.78 11.66
C TYR A 115 -13.36 10.28 11.40
N PRO A 116 -12.56 10.99 12.20
CA PRO A 116 -12.39 12.42 12.04
C PRO A 116 -11.78 12.72 10.67
N LYS A 117 -12.47 13.58 9.90
CA LYS A 117 -11.91 14.11 8.67
C LYS A 117 -10.83 15.12 9.04
N HIS A 118 -9.57 14.75 8.85
CA HIS A 118 -8.48 15.68 9.08
C HIS A 118 -8.53 16.81 8.04
N ASP A 119 -8.50 18.03 8.52
CA ASP A 119 -8.29 19.20 7.68
C ASP A 119 -6.78 19.27 7.31
N ASN A 120 -6.43 18.69 6.19
CA ASN A 120 -5.08 18.73 5.66
C ASN A 120 -4.75 20.11 5.14
N GLY A 121 -4.72 21.15 5.93
CA GLY A 121 -4.32 22.51 5.60
C GLY A 121 -4.24 22.91 4.11
N SER A 122 -4.41 24.13 3.76
CA SER A 122 -4.16 24.59 2.39
C SER A 122 -2.67 24.59 2.09
N VAL A 123 -2.22 23.82 1.12
CA VAL A 123 -0.87 24.01 0.56
C VAL A 123 -0.96 25.08 -0.50
N ASP A 124 -0.50 26.25 -0.15
CA ASP A 124 -0.75 27.44 -0.92
C ASP A 124 0.01 27.54 -2.25
N LYS A 125 1.03 26.76 -2.52
CA LYS A 125 1.80 26.97 -3.78
C LYS A 125 2.56 25.72 -4.25
N ILE A 126 1.89 24.86 -4.98
CA ILE A 126 2.60 24.01 -5.95
C ILE A 126 2.73 24.82 -7.24
N SER A 127 3.93 25.23 -7.60
CA SER A 127 4.18 25.84 -8.89
C SER A 127 4.35 24.77 -9.97
N HIS A 128 3.63 24.91 -11.07
CA HIS A 128 3.85 24.10 -12.25
C HIS A 128 4.85 24.72 -13.23
N SER A 129 5.40 25.90 -12.90
CA SER A 129 6.42 26.57 -13.71
C SER A 129 7.81 26.20 -13.23
N LEU A 130 8.70 25.85 -14.15
CA LEU A 130 10.10 25.59 -13.84
C LEU A 130 10.80 26.91 -13.49
N PRO A 131 11.57 26.98 -12.40
CA PRO A 131 12.40 28.12 -12.09
C PRO A 131 13.49 28.28 -13.16
N LYS A 132 13.80 29.51 -13.55
CA LYS A 132 14.82 29.80 -14.56
C LYS A 132 16.24 29.41 -14.11
N LYS A 133 16.50 29.45 -12.81
CA LYS A 133 17.78 29.10 -12.20
C LYS A 133 17.53 28.63 -10.77
N ILE A 134 18.20 27.57 -10.39
CA ILE A 134 18.23 27.03 -9.03
C ILE A 134 19.65 26.64 -8.67
N GLN A 135 20.00 26.68 -7.39
CA GLN A 135 21.31 26.22 -6.90
C GLN A 135 21.29 24.73 -6.60
N ILE A 136 20.17 24.22 -6.05
CA ILE A 136 20.01 22.82 -5.68
C ILE A 136 18.66 22.30 -6.15
N ALA A 137 18.69 21.16 -6.85
CA ALA A 137 17.50 20.40 -7.21
C ALA A 137 17.39 19.18 -6.30
N VAL A 138 16.28 19.03 -5.60
CA VAL A 138 15.93 17.84 -4.82
C VAL A 138 14.91 17.04 -5.61
N ILE A 139 15.22 15.78 -5.90
CA ILE A 139 14.35 14.90 -6.68
C ILE A 139 13.59 13.98 -5.73
N GLY A 140 12.28 14.18 -5.63
CA GLY A 140 11.39 13.49 -4.72
C GLY A 140 11.24 14.21 -3.38
N SER A 141 9.98 14.32 -2.94
CA SER A 141 9.57 14.99 -1.69
C SER A 141 9.36 14.02 -0.52
N GLY A 142 9.80 12.78 -0.64
CA GLY A 142 9.71 11.79 0.45
C GLY A 142 10.53 12.21 1.67
N ALA A 143 10.59 11.34 2.70
CA ALA A 143 11.24 11.64 3.98
C ALA A 143 12.64 12.26 3.84
N GLY A 144 13.53 11.65 3.05
CA GLY A 144 14.88 12.16 2.83
C GLY A 144 14.92 13.46 2.06
N GLY A 145 14.15 13.56 0.95
CA GLY A 145 14.08 14.76 0.12
C GLY A 145 13.47 15.94 0.86
N GLY A 146 12.44 15.72 1.65
CA GLY A 146 11.80 16.75 2.47
C GLY A 146 12.76 17.36 3.49
N ILE A 147 13.48 16.53 4.25
CA ILE A 147 14.48 16.99 5.23
C ILE A 147 15.66 17.68 4.55
N ALA A 148 16.15 17.12 3.44
CA ALA A 148 17.24 17.75 2.68
C ALA A 148 16.82 19.14 2.17
N ALA A 149 15.63 19.24 1.56
CA ALA A 149 15.10 20.51 1.08
C ALA A 149 14.94 21.54 2.21
N HIS A 150 14.34 21.13 3.33
CA HIS A 150 14.18 22.00 4.50
C HIS A 150 15.52 22.51 5.02
N THR A 151 16.51 21.64 5.14
CA THR A 151 17.82 22.01 5.69
C THR A 151 18.59 22.91 4.74
N LEU A 152 18.61 22.57 3.46
CA LEU A 152 19.38 23.29 2.44
C LEU A 152 18.76 24.64 2.08
N SER A 153 17.44 24.77 2.12
CA SER A 153 16.73 26.03 1.82
C SER A 153 17.07 27.18 2.77
N LYS A 154 17.66 26.88 3.92
CA LYS A 154 18.18 27.91 4.85
C LYS A 154 19.35 28.70 4.29
N LYS A 155 20.05 28.17 3.29
CA LYS A 155 21.29 28.76 2.74
C LYS A 155 21.32 28.86 1.21
N PHE A 156 20.46 28.14 0.52
CA PHE A 156 20.49 27.98 -0.92
C PHE A 156 19.10 28.13 -1.54
N ASP A 157 19.04 28.49 -2.83
CA ASP A 157 17.83 28.42 -3.62
C ASP A 157 17.56 26.94 -4.00
N VAL A 158 16.58 26.33 -3.33
CA VAL A 158 16.24 24.91 -3.49
C VAL A 158 14.92 24.78 -4.23
N ALA A 159 14.88 23.90 -5.23
CA ALA A 159 13.64 23.45 -5.83
C ALA A 159 13.47 21.95 -5.61
N VAL A 160 12.27 21.56 -5.20
CA VAL A 160 11.88 20.14 -5.07
C VAL A 160 11.05 19.73 -6.26
N PHE A 161 11.47 18.69 -6.94
CA PHE A 161 10.76 18.11 -8.09
C PHE A 161 10.16 16.79 -7.67
N ASP A 162 8.85 16.68 -7.81
CA ASP A 162 8.13 15.43 -7.55
C ASP A 162 7.22 15.07 -8.72
N LYS A 163 7.06 13.77 -8.97
CA LYS A 163 6.15 13.28 -10.02
C LYS A 163 4.70 13.24 -9.58
N ALA A 164 4.48 13.40 -8.28
CA ALA A 164 3.19 13.20 -7.65
C ALA A 164 2.40 14.50 -7.49
N SER A 165 1.10 14.36 -7.42
CA SER A 165 0.20 15.44 -7.06
C SER A 165 0.07 15.57 -5.54
N TYR A 166 -0.33 16.75 -5.10
CA TYR A 166 -0.66 16.99 -3.70
C TYR A 166 -2.01 16.34 -3.32
N LEU A 167 -2.09 15.91 -2.06
CA LEU A 167 -3.33 15.38 -1.48
C LEU A 167 -4.36 16.51 -1.31
N ASN A 168 -5.48 16.46 -2.03
CA ASN A 168 -6.54 17.44 -1.87
C ASN A 168 -7.60 16.92 -0.86
N LYS A 169 -8.27 17.86 -0.17
CA LYS A 169 -9.19 17.64 0.95
C LYS A 169 -10.39 16.70 0.67
N ASP A 170 -10.85 16.64 -0.57
CA ASP A 170 -12.13 16.02 -0.92
C ASP A 170 -12.07 14.51 -1.19
N THR A 171 -10.95 13.87 -0.89
CA THR A 171 -10.61 12.55 -1.42
C THR A 171 -10.48 11.47 -0.35
N ASN A 172 -11.26 11.59 0.72
CA ASN A 172 -11.22 10.69 1.89
C ASN A 172 -11.96 9.36 1.64
N ASN A 173 -11.61 8.65 0.57
CA ASN A 173 -12.01 7.26 0.46
C ASN A 173 -10.82 6.39 0.07
N GLU A 174 -10.80 5.16 0.56
CA GLU A 174 -9.70 4.24 0.35
C GLU A 174 -9.45 3.94 -1.13
N THR A 175 -10.51 3.79 -1.92
CA THR A 175 -10.39 3.53 -3.36
C THR A 175 -9.65 4.65 -4.06
N PHE A 176 -10.00 5.90 -3.76
CA PHE A 176 -9.29 7.06 -4.30
C PHE A 176 -7.84 7.09 -3.81
N GLY A 177 -7.60 6.83 -2.53
CA GLY A 177 -6.28 6.77 -1.93
C GLY A 177 -5.37 5.78 -2.65
N TYR A 178 -5.82 4.55 -2.82
CA TYR A 178 -5.03 3.53 -3.52
C TYR A 178 -4.77 3.85 -5.00
N HIS A 179 -5.69 4.50 -5.67
CA HIS A 179 -5.52 4.86 -7.08
C HIS A 179 -4.56 6.04 -7.29
N ASN A 180 -4.55 6.98 -6.37
CA ASN A 180 -3.85 8.25 -6.57
C ASN A 180 -2.57 8.37 -5.74
N PHE A 181 -2.49 7.72 -4.57
CA PHE A 181 -1.40 7.92 -3.62
C PHE A 181 -0.44 6.76 -3.50
N PHE A 182 -0.78 5.61 -4.09
CA PHE A 182 0.12 4.45 -4.11
C PHE A 182 0.61 4.15 -5.52
N GLU A 183 1.89 3.82 -5.65
CA GLU A 183 2.43 3.26 -6.88
C GLU A 183 1.70 1.96 -7.24
N HIS A 184 1.46 1.78 -8.52
CA HIS A 184 0.78 0.59 -9.03
C HIS A 184 -0.51 0.24 -8.28
N TYR A 185 -1.23 1.27 -7.81
CA TYR A 185 -2.49 1.09 -7.07
C TYR A 185 -2.34 0.27 -5.77
N GLY A 186 -1.14 0.28 -5.15
CA GLY A 186 -0.80 -0.55 -3.99
C GLY A 186 -0.72 -2.05 -4.31
N LEU A 187 -0.53 -2.43 -5.57
CA LEU A 187 -0.51 -3.83 -6.02
C LEU A 187 0.91 -4.40 -6.18
N SER A 188 1.93 -3.65 -5.78
CA SER A 188 3.32 -4.13 -5.87
C SER A 188 3.60 -5.20 -4.82
N ALA A 189 4.36 -6.21 -5.20
CA ALA A 189 4.80 -7.28 -4.31
C ALA A 189 6.19 -7.78 -4.71
N THR A 190 6.87 -8.45 -3.80
CA THR A 190 8.11 -9.16 -4.10
C THR A 190 7.86 -10.33 -5.06
N ARG A 191 8.92 -10.80 -5.77
CA ARG A 191 8.83 -11.88 -6.77
C ARG A 191 8.13 -13.15 -6.30
N GLY A 192 8.07 -13.46 -5.08
CA GLY A 192 7.39 -14.66 -4.58
C GLY A 192 6.04 -14.35 -3.93
N PHE A 193 5.48 -13.16 -4.10
CA PHE A 193 4.28 -12.67 -3.41
C PHE A 193 4.36 -12.78 -1.88
N GLY A 194 5.57 -12.93 -1.34
CA GLY A 194 5.75 -13.10 0.11
C GLY A 194 5.54 -11.80 0.88
N ILE A 195 5.79 -10.65 0.25
CA ILE A 195 5.68 -9.33 0.87
C ILE A 195 4.97 -8.40 -0.10
N GLN A 196 3.93 -7.72 0.38
CA GLN A 196 3.29 -6.62 -0.33
C GLN A 196 4.12 -5.34 -0.14
N LEU A 197 4.33 -4.59 -1.22
CA LEU A 197 5.06 -3.33 -1.21
C LEU A 197 4.07 -2.18 -1.40
N LEU A 198 3.93 -1.34 -0.38
CA LEU A 198 3.14 -0.13 -0.44
C LEU A 198 4.09 1.06 -0.59
N THR A 199 4.19 1.58 -1.80
CA THR A 199 5.06 2.70 -2.12
C THR A 199 4.22 3.95 -2.36
N GLY A 200 4.55 5.04 -1.68
CA GLY A 200 3.86 6.31 -1.82
C GLY A 200 4.09 6.97 -3.17
N LYS A 201 3.01 7.53 -3.71
CA LYS A 201 2.98 8.32 -4.96
C LYS A 201 2.31 9.68 -4.71
N SER A 202 2.52 10.26 -3.57
CA SER A 202 2.03 11.58 -3.19
C SER A 202 3.19 12.49 -2.84
N ILE A 203 2.98 13.79 -2.82
CA ILE A 203 3.96 14.71 -2.21
C ILE A 203 4.13 14.30 -0.74
N GLY A 204 5.38 14.21 -0.29
CA GLY A 204 5.76 13.55 0.96
C GLY A 204 6.09 12.05 0.80
N GLY A 205 5.79 11.44 -0.36
CA GLY A 205 6.11 10.04 -0.62
C GLY A 205 5.46 9.07 0.34
N GLY A 206 6.23 8.13 0.88
CA GLY A 206 5.76 7.14 1.85
C GLY A 206 5.31 7.74 3.18
N THR A 207 5.85 8.89 3.59
CA THR A 207 5.47 9.55 4.85
C THR A 207 4.06 10.13 4.83
N SER A 208 3.49 10.38 3.65
CA SER A 208 2.10 10.86 3.51
C SER A 208 1.06 9.75 3.58
N ILE A 209 1.48 8.49 3.52
CA ILE A 209 0.58 7.33 3.46
C ILE A 209 0.92 6.23 4.47
N ASN A 210 1.93 6.43 5.31
CA ASN A 210 2.31 5.48 6.36
C ASN A 210 1.34 5.59 7.55
N TRP A 211 1.51 4.70 8.52
CA TRP A 211 0.71 4.69 9.75
C TRP A 211 1.28 5.62 10.83
N GLN A 212 2.23 6.48 10.48
CA GLN A 212 2.89 7.43 11.39
C GLN A 212 3.56 6.76 12.60
N THR A 213 3.81 5.45 12.53
CA THR A 213 4.56 4.73 13.56
C THR A 213 6.02 5.19 13.50
N SER A 214 6.48 5.78 14.59
CA SER A 214 7.84 6.31 14.72
C SER A 214 8.55 5.57 15.84
N LEU A 215 9.63 4.87 15.51
CA LEU A 215 10.45 4.10 16.45
C LEU A 215 11.90 4.53 16.32
N GLU A 216 12.55 4.79 17.45
CA GLU A 216 13.98 5.00 17.46
C GLU A 216 14.71 3.68 17.17
N THR A 217 15.83 3.78 16.43
CA THR A 217 16.64 2.59 16.16
C THR A 217 17.34 2.15 17.44
N PRO A 218 17.18 0.88 17.85
CA PRO A 218 17.88 0.34 19.03
C PRO A 218 19.40 0.43 18.92
N THR A 219 20.08 0.63 20.06
CA THR A 219 21.53 0.77 20.10
C THR A 219 22.26 -0.42 19.50
N GLU A 220 21.73 -1.63 19.66
CA GLU A 220 22.31 -2.86 19.10
C GLU A 220 22.37 -2.81 17.58
N ILE A 221 21.32 -2.23 16.95
CA ILE A 221 21.26 -2.06 15.49
C ILE A 221 22.20 -0.95 15.03
N LEU A 222 22.32 0.13 15.80
CA LEU A 222 23.29 1.20 15.50
C LEU A 222 24.75 0.68 15.55
N ASN A 223 25.07 -0.20 16.52
CA ASN A 223 26.35 -0.89 16.58
C ASN A 223 26.59 -1.77 15.35
N GLU A 224 25.59 -2.56 14.95
CA GLU A 224 25.66 -3.37 13.72
C GLU A 224 25.91 -2.49 12.49
N TRP A 225 25.29 -1.33 12.38
CA TRP A 225 25.52 -0.40 11.26
C TRP A 225 26.92 0.19 11.27
N ASP A 226 27.46 0.54 12.44
CA ASP A 226 28.87 0.99 12.57
C ASP A 226 29.84 -0.11 12.07
N GLU A 227 29.62 -1.36 12.47
CA GLU A 227 30.42 -2.51 12.01
C GLU A 227 30.31 -2.75 10.51
N LEU A 228 29.09 -2.81 9.97
CA LEU A 228 28.82 -3.09 8.56
C LEU A 228 29.37 -1.99 7.63
N THR A 229 29.28 -0.74 8.05
CA THR A 229 29.76 0.41 7.27
C THR A 229 31.22 0.74 7.51
N LYS A 230 31.88 0.06 8.47
CA LYS A 230 33.25 0.36 8.93
C LYS A 230 33.41 1.83 9.39
N GLN A 231 32.35 2.40 9.92
CA GLN A 231 32.34 3.71 10.55
C GLN A 231 32.61 3.49 12.04
N GLN A 232 33.62 4.20 12.60
CA GLN A 232 33.87 4.11 14.04
C GLN A 232 32.87 5.00 14.78
N ASP A 233 31.94 4.38 15.48
CA ASP A 233 30.94 5.03 16.37
C ASP A 233 30.15 6.18 15.74
N TYR A 234 29.97 6.18 14.41
CA TYR A 234 29.25 7.24 13.73
C TYR A 234 27.76 7.24 14.11
N PHE A 235 27.12 6.08 14.03
CA PHE A 235 25.69 5.94 14.34
C PHE A 235 25.40 6.01 15.84
N ASN A 236 26.41 5.88 16.71
CA ASN A 236 26.32 6.07 18.15
C ASN A 236 26.85 7.42 18.62
N SER A 237 27.34 8.25 17.72
CA SER A 237 27.88 9.59 18.07
C SER A 237 26.79 10.51 18.64
N ASP A 238 27.22 11.46 19.46
CA ASP A 238 26.34 12.51 20.00
C ASP A 238 25.66 13.29 18.87
N ALA A 239 26.40 13.61 17.79
CA ALA A 239 25.87 14.32 16.63
C ALA A 239 24.72 13.55 15.94
N PHE A 240 24.83 12.21 15.83
CA PHE A 240 23.77 11.39 15.26
C PHE A 240 22.55 11.34 16.19
N ARG A 241 22.77 11.18 17.50
CA ARG A 241 21.70 11.19 18.52
C ARG A 241 20.99 12.55 18.57
N GLU A 242 21.71 13.65 18.49
CA GLU A 242 21.11 14.99 18.38
C GLU A 242 20.26 15.13 17.10
N SER A 243 20.71 14.56 15.99
CA SER A 243 19.94 14.54 14.74
C SER A 243 18.65 13.75 14.87
N ILE A 244 18.68 12.57 15.51
CA ILE A 244 17.46 11.79 15.82
C ILE A 244 16.53 12.62 16.68
N LYS A 245 17.02 13.18 17.77
CA LYS A 245 16.22 14.02 18.66
C LYS A 245 15.59 15.20 17.94
N HIS A 246 16.34 15.89 17.10
CA HIS A 246 15.82 16.99 16.29
C HIS A 246 14.66 16.56 15.38
N VAL A 247 14.74 15.38 14.77
CA VAL A 247 13.65 14.83 13.93
C VAL A 247 12.44 14.48 14.78
N VAL A 248 12.64 13.80 15.91
CA VAL A 248 11.58 13.42 16.86
C VAL A 248 10.81 14.66 17.34
N ASP A 249 11.53 15.70 17.76
CA ASP A 249 10.95 16.95 18.25
C ASP A 249 10.14 17.66 17.15
N ASN A 250 10.70 17.75 15.94
CA ASN A 250 10.02 18.42 14.81
C ASN A 250 8.79 17.66 14.29
N LEU A 251 8.78 16.33 14.38
CA LEU A 251 7.63 15.52 13.99
C LEU A 251 6.56 15.46 15.09
N GLY A 252 6.85 15.93 16.31
CA GLY A 252 5.95 15.85 17.45
C GLY A 252 5.67 14.39 17.86
N VAL A 253 6.68 13.52 17.74
CA VAL A 253 6.55 12.11 18.13
C VAL A 253 6.22 12.02 19.63
N THR A 254 5.16 11.31 19.95
CA THR A 254 4.70 11.14 21.34
C THR A 254 4.26 9.72 21.60
N THR A 255 4.38 9.29 22.84
CA THR A 255 3.75 8.06 23.37
C THR A 255 2.43 8.34 24.06
N ASP A 256 1.97 9.61 24.11
CA ASP A 256 0.70 9.98 24.68
C ASP A 256 -0.43 9.70 23.68
N PHE A 257 -1.34 8.81 24.04
CA PHE A 257 -2.48 8.38 23.23
C PHE A 257 -3.77 9.17 23.54
N ASN A 258 -3.70 10.23 24.32
CA ASN A 258 -4.86 11.04 24.73
C ASN A 258 -5.13 12.22 23.79
N HIS A 259 -4.94 12.03 22.50
CA HIS A 259 -5.30 13.02 21.47
C HIS A 259 -6.55 12.64 20.71
#